data_b94f234654d33433ea34a603fc3fb9ed
#
_entry.id   b94f234654d33433ea34a603fc3fb9ed
#
_cell.length_a   1.000
_cell.length_b   1.000
_cell.length_c   1.000
_cell.angle_alpha   90.00
_cell.angle_beta   90.00
_cell.angle_gamma   90.00
#
_symmetry.space_group_name_H-M   'P 1'
#
loop_
_entity.id
_entity.type
_entity.pdbx_description
1 polymer ?
#
loop_
_entity_poly.entity_id
_entity_poly.type
_entity_poly.pdbx_seq_one_letter_code
_entity_poly.pdbx_strand_id
1 'polypeptide(L)'
;GDLHTPVSIYLKVRDIYPESALLESSDFHGNENSLSFIALRPLASIGINNGECTATFPDETREVTPLTEDYNVPEAMNAFLGRFKVEGADKKVCGLFGYTAFDAVRYFENIPVMEVHHEENDAPDMLYLLYKYVLVFNHFKNELTLVEMVQDGEDSGLEEILTLIENR
;
A
#
# COMPACT_ATOMS: atom_id res chain seq x y z
N GLY A 1 -0.80 6.84 -29.53
CA GLY A 1 -0.21 6.74 -28.26
C GLY A 1 -0.16 5.34 -27.71
N ASP A 2 0.93 5.05 -27.14
CA ASP A 2 1.08 3.75 -26.53
C ASP A 2 0.20 3.65 -25.30
N LEU A 3 -0.56 2.59 -25.28
CA LEU A 3 -1.44 2.34 -24.16
C LEU A 3 -0.64 1.74 -23.03
N HIS A 4 -0.45 2.53 -21.97
CA HIS A 4 0.12 2.01 -20.75
C HIS A 4 -0.99 1.32 -19.98
N THR A 5 -0.82 0.03 -19.75
CA THR A 5 -1.74 -0.72 -18.89
C THR A 5 -1.11 -0.85 -17.50
N PRO A 6 -1.91 -1.07 -16.47
CA PRO A 6 -1.32 -1.32 -15.15
C PRO A 6 -0.31 -2.44 -15.15
N VAL A 7 -0.60 -3.54 -15.84
CA VAL A 7 0.33 -4.66 -15.92
C VAL A 7 1.63 -4.26 -16.63
N SER A 8 1.54 -3.53 -17.75
CA SER A 8 2.73 -3.14 -18.48
C SER A 8 3.63 -2.22 -17.66
N ILE A 9 3.04 -1.31 -16.90
CA ILE A 9 3.80 -0.41 -16.02
C ILE A 9 4.39 -1.20 -14.85
N TYR A 10 3.62 -2.09 -14.25
CA TYR A 10 4.11 -2.92 -13.17
C TYR A 10 5.33 -3.74 -13.59
N LEU A 11 5.30 -4.30 -14.79
CA LEU A 11 6.44 -5.06 -15.31
C LEU A 11 7.68 -4.19 -15.51
N LYS A 12 7.51 -2.91 -15.83
CA LYS A 12 8.63 -1.99 -15.95
C LYS A 12 9.25 -1.63 -14.60
N VAL A 13 8.42 -1.45 -13.57
CA VAL A 13 8.89 -0.92 -12.30
C VAL A 13 9.34 -1.98 -11.31
N ARG A 14 8.85 -3.22 -11.43
CA ARG A 14 9.14 -4.27 -10.44
C ARG A 14 10.63 -4.64 -10.35
N ASP A 15 11.37 -4.51 -11.44
CA ASP A 15 12.79 -4.84 -11.44
C ASP A 15 13.62 -3.79 -10.69
N ILE A 16 13.13 -2.55 -10.66
CA ILE A 16 13.79 -1.45 -9.96
C ILE A 16 13.27 -1.34 -8.53
N TYR A 17 11.98 -1.63 -8.35
CA TYR A 17 11.32 -1.63 -7.04
C TYR A 17 10.78 -3.03 -6.74
N PRO A 18 11.64 -3.94 -6.27
CA PRO A 18 11.22 -5.34 -6.10
C PRO A 18 10.10 -5.57 -5.09
N GLU A 19 9.91 -4.64 -4.17
CA GLU A 19 8.82 -4.74 -3.19
C GLU A 19 7.56 -4.00 -3.64
N SER A 20 7.41 -3.76 -4.93
CA SER A 20 6.22 -3.14 -5.47
C SER A 20 5.02 -4.09 -5.45
N ALA A 21 3.83 -3.52 -5.52
CA ALA A 21 2.59 -4.29 -5.52
C ALA A 21 1.64 -3.77 -6.58
N LEU A 22 0.87 -4.67 -7.16
CA LEU A 22 -0.21 -4.35 -8.09
C LEU A 22 -1.52 -4.83 -7.47
N LEU A 23 -2.46 -3.94 -7.34
CA LEU A 23 -3.78 -4.23 -6.80
C LEU A 23 -4.85 -3.75 -7.76
N GLU A 24 -5.76 -4.64 -8.11
CA GLU A 24 -6.90 -4.28 -8.94
C GLU A 24 -8.15 -4.28 -8.09
N SER A 25 -8.90 -3.19 -8.18
CA SER A 25 -10.15 -3.04 -7.48
C SER A 25 -11.26 -3.05 -8.51
N SER A 26 -12.21 -3.96 -8.36
CA SER A 26 -13.40 -3.98 -9.20
C SER A 26 -14.61 -3.66 -8.34
N ASP A 27 -15.42 -2.72 -8.83
CA ASP A 27 -16.66 -2.38 -8.17
C ASP A 27 -17.77 -3.24 -8.78
N PHE A 28 -18.50 -3.94 -7.92
CA PHE A 28 -19.61 -4.78 -8.36
C PHE A 28 -20.78 -3.98 -8.92
N HIS A 29 -20.82 -2.69 -8.65
CA HIS A 29 -21.97 -1.85 -9.00
C HIS A 29 -21.78 -1.02 -10.27
N GLY A 30 -20.66 -1.18 -10.95
CA GLY A 30 -20.43 -0.47 -12.19
C GLY A 30 -18.95 -0.30 -12.47
N ASN A 31 -18.66 0.03 -13.72
CA ASN A 31 -17.28 0.17 -14.18
C ASN A 31 -16.68 1.54 -13.88
N GLU A 32 -17.51 2.47 -13.39
CA GLU A 32 -17.08 3.86 -13.17
C GLU A 32 -15.99 3.99 -12.11
N ASN A 33 -15.97 3.06 -11.17
CA ASN A 33 -15.02 3.07 -10.06
C ASN A 33 -13.96 1.99 -10.16
N SER A 34 -13.78 1.43 -11.36
CA SER A 34 -12.76 0.42 -11.57
C SER A 34 -11.39 1.08 -11.54
N LEU A 35 -10.60 0.75 -10.53
CA LEU A 35 -9.28 1.31 -10.31
C LEU A 35 -8.23 0.23 -10.21
N SER A 36 -7.02 0.54 -10.67
CA SER A 36 -5.86 -0.29 -10.40
C SER A 36 -4.81 0.56 -9.73
N PHE A 37 -4.09 -0.04 -8.78
CA PHE A 37 -3.08 0.65 -7.99
C PHE A 37 -1.75 -0.06 -8.17
N ILE A 38 -0.70 0.73 -8.38
CA ILE A 38 0.67 0.22 -8.32
C ILE A 38 1.36 0.97 -7.22
N ALA A 39 1.82 0.26 -6.20
CA ALA A 39 2.48 0.84 -5.04
C ALA A 39 3.96 0.53 -5.10
N LEU A 40 4.79 1.54 -4.91
CA LEU A 40 6.24 1.42 -5.04
C LEU A 40 6.93 1.97 -3.80
N ARG A 41 8.00 1.30 -3.40
CA ARG A 41 8.91 1.71 -2.34
C ARG A 41 8.24 1.81 -0.97
N PRO A 42 8.21 0.71 -0.22
CA PRO A 42 7.65 0.73 1.13
C PRO A 42 8.37 1.74 2.03
N LEU A 43 7.61 2.51 2.77
CA LEU A 43 8.13 3.42 3.79
C LEU A 43 8.02 2.83 5.19
N ALA A 44 6.95 2.10 5.42
CA ALA A 44 6.66 1.56 6.73
C ALA A 44 5.82 0.30 6.59
N SER A 45 5.83 -0.53 7.61
CA SER A 45 5.03 -1.75 7.59
C SER A 45 4.56 -2.11 8.98
N ILE A 46 3.44 -2.83 9.03
CA ILE A 46 2.96 -3.47 10.24
C ILE A 46 2.59 -4.90 9.89
N GLY A 47 3.15 -5.84 10.63
CA GLY A 47 2.90 -7.25 10.43
C GLY A 47 2.55 -7.94 11.73
N ILE A 48 1.76 -8.99 11.63
CA ILE A 48 1.40 -9.81 12.78
C ILE A 48 1.72 -11.25 12.46
N ASN A 49 2.48 -11.87 13.33
CA ASN A 49 2.88 -13.25 13.18
C ASN A 49 3.08 -13.87 14.57
N ASN A 50 2.47 -15.03 14.77
CA ASN A 50 2.62 -15.78 16.03
C ASN A 50 2.31 -14.94 17.28
N GLY A 51 1.28 -14.13 17.22
CA GLY A 51 0.83 -13.33 18.36
C GLY A 51 1.68 -12.10 18.65
N GLU A 52 2.60 -11.75 17.77
CA GLU A 52 3.41 -10.54 17.91
C GLU A 52 3.15 -9.57 16.77
N CYS A 53 3.12 -8.29 17.12
CA CYS A 53 3.01 -7.20 16.15
C CYS A 53 4.39 -6.59 15.95
N THR A 54 4.83 -6.52 14.69
CA THR A 54 6.09 -5.87 14.32
C THR A 54 5.77 -4.66 13.45
N ALA A 55 6.15 -3.48 13.90
CA ALA A 55 6.03 -2.26 13.12
C ALA A 55 7.41 -1.78 12.71
N THR A 56 7.58 -1.42 11.45
CA THR A 56 8.83 -0.90 10.90
C THR A 56 8.54 0.49 10.35
N PHE A 57 9.40 1.45 10.67
CA PHE A 57 9.19 2.87 10.34
C PHE A 57 10.19 3.37 9.32
N PRO A 58 9.95 4.56 8.71
CA PRO A 58 10.83 5.08 7.66
C PRO A 58 12.29 5.25 8.05
N ASP A 59 12.58 5.45 9.34
CA ASP A 59 13.94 5.55 9.85
C ASP A 59 14.58 4.19 10.10
N GLU A 60 13.92 3.11 9.66
CA GLU A 60 14.33 1.72 9.82
C GLU A 60 14.22 1.18 11.25
N THR A 61 13.66 1.95 12.17
CA THR A 61 13.40 1.43 13.52
C THR A 61 12.27 0.40 13.49
N ARG A 62 12.38 -0.59 14.36
CA ARG A 62 11.38 -1.65 14.52
C ARG A 62 10.88 -1.69 15.95
N GLU A 63 9.59 -1.88 16.08
CA GLU A 63 8.96 -2.08 17.38
C GLU A 63 8.21 -3.41 17.35
N VAL A 64 8.54 -4.29 18.29
CA VAL A 64 7.88 -5.59 18.42
C VAL A 64 7.08 -5.59 19.70
N THR A 65 5.79 -5.84 19.59
CA THR A 65 4.89 -5.79 20.74
C THR A 65 4.01 -7.05 20.75
N PRO A 66 3.98 -7.78 21.85
CA PRO A 66 3.06 -8.93 21.96
C PRO A 66 1.61 -8.46 21.92
N LEU A 67 0.77 -9.21 21.24
CA LEU A 67 -0.67 -8.95 21.24
C LEU A 67 -1.27 -9.47 22.56
N THR A 68 -2.15 -8.68 23.16
CA THR A 68 -2.84 -9.01 24.39
C THR A 68 -4.31 -8.62 24.24
N GLU A 69 -5.12 -8.90 25.28
CA GLU A 69 -6.50 -8.44 25.27
C GLU A 69 -6.60 -6.91 25.22
N ASP A 70 -5.64 -6.24 25.86
CA ASP A 70 -5.62 -4.78 25.92
C ASP A 70 -4.90 -4.16 24.70
N TYR A 71 -4.08 -4.93 24.02
CA TYR A 71 -3.37 -4.47 22.83
C TYR A 71 -3.59 -5.49 21.71
N ASN A 72 -4.78 -5.44 21.14
CA ASN A 72 -5.21 -6.34 20.09
C ASN A 72 -4.90 -5.76 18.70
N VAL A 73 -5.28 -6.48 17.65
CA VAL A 73 -4.99 -6.06 16.28
C VAL A 73 -5.53 -4.66 15.95
N PRO A 74 -6.80 -4.32 16.26
CA PRO A 74 -7.29 -2.96 16.01
C PRO A 74 -6.48 -1.90 16.75
N GLU A 75 -6.11 -2.16 18.00
CA GLU A 75 -5.28 -1.21 18.76
C GLU A 75 -3.91 -1.02 18.13
N ALA A 76 -3.28 -2.13 17.70
CA ALA A 76 -1.98 -2.08 17.05
C ALA A 76 -2.05 -1.29 15.74
N MET A 77 -3.09 -1.52 14.93
CA MET A 77 -3.28 -0.80 13.67
C MET A 77 -3.52 0.67 13.90
N ASN A 78 -4.34 1.02 14.88
CA ASN A 78 -4.60 2.42 15.20
C ASN A 78 -3.34 3.12 15.70
N ALA A 79 -2.55 2.46 16.52
CA ALA A 79 -1.29 3.00 17.01
C ALA A 79 -0.31 3.23 15.86
N PHE A 80 -0.23 2.29 14.93
CA PHE A 80 0.64 2.42 13.78
C PHE A 80 0.19 3.57 12.88
N LEU A 81 -1.09 3.63 12.53
CA LEU A 81 -1.63 4.70 11.69
C LEU A 81 -1.49 6.06 12.35
N GLY A 82 -1.61 6.12 13.67
CA GLY A 82 -1.46 7.36 14.42
C GLY A 82 -0.05 7.95 14.39
N ARG A 83 0.96 7.16 14.00
CA ARG A 83 2.32 7.64 13.83
C ARG A 83 2.51 8.46 12.56
N PHE A 84 1.54 8.43 11.65
CA PHE A 84 1.62 9.11 10.37
C PHE A 84 0.52 10.15 10.27
N LYS A 85 0.92 11.39 9.99
CA LYS A 85 -0.01 12.47 9.74
C LYS A 85 0.10 12.83 8.27
N VAL A 86 -0.95 12.55 7.50
CA VAL A 86 -0.96 12.78 6.07
C VAL A 86 -1.83 13.99 5.74
N GLU A 87 -1.27 14.94 5.03
CA GLU A 87 -1.98 16.11 4.55
C GLU A 87 -1.89 16.17 3.03
N GLY A 88 -2.94 16.63 2.37
CA GLY A 88 -2.93 16.77 0.92
C GLY A 88 -4.25 16.34 0.29
N ALA A 89 -4.33 16.52 -1.01
CA ALA A 89 -5.56 16.32 -1.76
C ALA A 89 -5.92 14.84 -1.95
N ASP A 90 -4.92 13.96 -1.99
CA ASP A 90 -5.11 12.56 -2.38
C ASP A 90 -4.97 11.60 -1.21
N LYS A 91 -5.43 12.00 -0.02
CA LYS A 91 -5.34 11.17 1.18
C LYS A 91 -5.97 9.80 1.03
N LYS A 92 -6.98 9.68 0.19
CA LYS A 92 -7.72 8.42 0.01
C LYS A 92 -6.86 7.31 -0.59
N VAL A 93 -5.83 7.67 -1.34
CA VAL A 93 -4.92 6.68 -1.93
C VAL A 93 -3.67 6.45 -1.09
N CYS A 94 -3.51 7.23 -0.01
CA CYS A 94 -2.40 7.07 0.93
C CYS A 94 -2.81 6.09 2.04
N GLY A 95 -3.19 4.88 1.65
CA GLY A 95 -3.60 3.86 2.58
C GLY A 95 -2.56 2.77 2.74
N LEU A 96 -2.92 1.75 3.48
CA LEU A 96 -2.09 0.57 3.64
C LEU A 96 -2.44 -0.47 2.59
N PHE A 97 -1.43 -1.06 2.00
CA PHE A 97 -1.56 -2.14 1.02
C PHE A 97 -0.99 -3.41 1.63
N GLY A 98 -1.73 -4.50 1.55
CA GLY A 98 -1.23 -5.74 2.11
C GLY A 98 -2.27 -6.84 2.10
N TYR A 99 -2.11 -7.76 3.03
CA TYR A 99 -3.01 -8.89 3.13
C TYR A 99 -3.27 -9.26 4.58
N THR A 100 -4.38 -9.92 4.79
CA THR A 100 -4.79 -10.46 6.08
C THR A 100 -5.18 -11.91 5.88
N ALA A 101 -4.73 -12.79 6.76
CA ALA A 101 -5.20 -14.16 6.75
C ALA A 101 -6.70 -14.19 6.99
N PHE A 102 -7.38 -15.18 6.44
CA PHE A 102 -8.82 -15.25 6.46
C PHE A 102 -9.44 -15.03 7.85
N ASP A 103 -8.83 -15.61 8.87
CA ASP A 103 -9.36 -15.52 10.24
C ASP A 103 -9.25 -14.12 10.84
N ALA A 104 -8.40 -13.28 10.31
CA ALA A 104 -8.15 -11.95 10.86
C ALA A 104 -8.88 -10.83 10.14
N VAL A 105 -9.53 -11.11 9.01
CA VAL A 105 -10.22 -10.10 8.20
C VAL A 105 -11.25 -9.31 9.03
N ARG A 106 -11.94 -9.98 9.93
CA ARG A 106 -12.99 -9.35 10.77
C ARG A 106 -12.49 -8.19 11.63
N TYR A 107 -11.18 -8.08 11.84
CA TYR A 107 -10.62 -7.00 12.67
C TYR A 107 -10.47 -5.67 11.94
N PHE A 108 -10.78 -5.62 10.65
CA PHE A 108 -10.48 -4.46 9.80
C PHE A 108 -11.69 -3.74 9.23
N GLU A 109 -12.86 -3.86 9.86
CA GLU A 109 -14.08 -3.28 9.31
C GLU A 109 -14.04 -1.78 9.04
N ASN A 110 -13.30 -1.01 9.82
CA ASN A 110 -13.30 0.44 9.70
C ASN A 110 -11.91 1.04 9.47
N ILE A 111 -10.96 0.23 9.02
CA ILE A 111 -9.60 0.69 8.77
C ILE A 111 -9.35 0.75 7.27
N PRO A 112 -8.78 1.85 6.75
CA PRO A 112 -8.57 1.98 5.31
C PRO A 112 -7.39 1.11 4.86
N VAL A 113 -7.68 -0.12 4.47
CA VAL A 113 -6.70 -1.07 3.97
C VAL A 113 -7.12 -1.57 2.60
N MET A 114 -6.14 -1.88 1.78
CA MET A 114 -6.35 -2.50 0.48
C MET A 114 -5.62 -3.83 0.48
N GLU A 115 -6.32 -4.92 0.17
CA GLU A 115 -5.73 -6.24 0.23
C GLU A 115 -5.10 -6.66 -1.08
N VAL A 116 -3.94 -7.28 -0.97
CA VAL A 116 -3.24 -7.91 -2.07
C VAL A 116 -3.35 -9.41 -1.88
N HIS A 117 -3.68 -10.11 -2.94
CA HIS A 117 -3.81 -11.55 -2.89
C HIS A 117 -2.45 -12.20 -2.63
N HIS A 118 -2.40 -13.11 -1.66
CA HIS A 118 -1.17 -13.79 -1.28
C HIS A 118 -1.46 -15.27 -1.02
N GLU A 119 -0.67 -16.14 -1.65
CA GLU A 119 -0.91 -17.58 -1.61
C GLU A 119 0.11 -18.38 -0.81
N GLU A 120 1.17 -17.74 -0.31
CA GLU A 120 2.23 -18.48 0.39
C GLU A 120 1.88 -18.80 1.83
N ASN A 121 2.17 -20.01 2.23
CA ASN A 121 1.87 -20.51 3.58
C ASN A 121 2.84 -20.00 4.65
N ASP A 122 4.03 -19.54 4.25
CA ASP A 122 5.03 -19.03 5.18
C ASP A 122 4.87 -17.55 5.51
N ALA A 123 3.85 -16.94 4.95
CA ALA A 123 3.58 -15.53 5.15
C ALA A 123 3.12 -15.24 6.57
N PRO A 124 3.38 -14.04 7.10
CA PRO A 124 2.76 -13.61 8.34
C PRO A 124 1.24 -13.70 8.28
N ASP A 125 0.58 -13.78 9.43
CA ASP A 125 -0.88 -13.79 9.49
C ASP A 125 -1.46 -12.51 8.88
N MET A 126 -0.71 -11.43 8.94
CA MET A 126 -1.12 -10.14 8.43
C MET A 126 0.13 -9.33 8.09
N LEU A 127 0.09 -8.62 6.97
CA LEU A 127 1.15 -7.68 6.61
C LEU A 127 0.56 -6.54 5.80
N TYR A 128 0.76 -5.31 6.26
CA TYR A 128 0.35 -4.11 5.54
C TYR A 128 1.52 -3.13 5.46
N LEU A 129 1.65 -2.50 4.30
CA LEU A 129 2.75 -1.58 4.01
C LEU A 129 2.21 -0.23 3.58
N LEU A 130 2.91 0.81 3.99
CA LEU A 130 2.68 2.17 3.54
C LEU A 130 3.74 2.48 2.50
N TYR A 131 3.35 2.88 1.31
CA TYR A 131 4.26 3.07 0.18
C TYR A 131 4.51 4.55 -0.10
N LYS A 132 5.71 4.84 -0.60
CA LYS A 132 6.08 6.20 -0.97
C LYS A 132 5.34 6.68 -2.22
N TYR A 133 5.20 5.81 -3.22
CA TYR A 133 4.55 6.16 -4.48
C TYR A 133 3.36 5.24 -4.73
N VAL A 134 2.26 5.84 -5.17
CA VAL A 134 1.09 5.08 -5.60
C VAL A 134 0.64 5.62 -6.95
N LEU A 135 0.55 4.74 -7.93
CA LEU A 135 0.04 5.06 -9.24
C LEU A 135 -1.39 4.54 -9.30
N VAL A 136 -2.31 5.40 -9.66
CA VAL A 136 -3.74 5.07 -9.68
C VAL A 136 -4.24 5.17 -11.11
N PHE A 137 -4.74 4.05 -11.63
CA PHE A 137 -5.39 4.00 -12.93
C PHE A 137 -6.89 4.02 -12.73
N ASN A 138 -7.55 4.96 -13.38
CA ASN A 138 -8.99 4.96 -13.48
C ASN A 138 -9.35 4.40 -14.85
N HIS A 139 -9.85 3.18 -14.89
CA HIS A 139 -10.14 2.50 -16.15
C HIS A 139 -11.29 3.12 -16.91
N PHE A 140 -12.24 3.68 -16.19
CA PHE A 140 -13.38 4.33 -16.83
C PHE A 140 -12.97 5.61 -17.55
N LYS A 141 -12.15 6.44 -16.89
CA LYS A 141 -11.71 7.71 -17.44
C LYS A 141 -10.42 7.60 -18.26
N ASN A 142 -9.77 6.46 -18.20
CA ASN A 142 -8.47 6.23 -18.82
C ASN A 142 -7.44 7.25 -18.35
N GLU A 143 -7.41 7.49 -17.04
CA GLU A 143 -6.50 8.45 -16.42
C GLU A 143 -5.52 7.74 -15.50
N LEU A 144 -4.29 8.23 -15.50
CA LEU A 144 -3.25 7.81 -14.59
C LEU A 144 -2.91 8.97 -13.65
N THR A 145 -2.98 8.71 -12.36
CA THR A 145 -2.61 9.69 -11.33
C THR A 145 -1.42 9.15 -10.55
N LEU A 146 -0.39 9.96 -10.37
CA LEU A 146 0.78 9.63 -9.58
C LEU A 146 0.72 10.37 -8.25
N VAL A 147 0.81 9.64 -7.16
CA VAL A 147 0.76 10.20 -5.82
C VAL A 147 2.05 9.84 -5.08
N GLU A 148 2.62 10.80 -4.41
CA GLU A 148 3.83 10.61 -3.62
C GLU A 148 3.62 11.07 -2.20
N MET A 149 4.11 10.29 -1.24
CA MET A 149 4.18 10.72 0.15
C MET A 149 5.53 11.37 0.39
N VAL A 150 5.53 12.67 0.62
CA VAL A 150 6.73 13.48 0.79
C VAL A 150 6.82 13.96 2.23
N GLN A 151 7.96 13.74 2.86
CA GLN A 151 8.21 14.29 4.18
C GLN A 151 8.60 15.76 4.05
N ASP A 152 8.33 16.54 5.11
CA ASP A 152 8.69 17.94 5.11
C ASP A 152 10.19 18.12 4.84
N GLY A 153 10.53 18.95 3.85
CA GLY A 153 11.91 19.19 3.47
C GLY A 153 12.50 18.20 2.49
N GLU A 154 11.75 17.16 2.12
CA GLU A 154 12.21 16.18 1.14
C GLU A 154 11.83 16.63 -0.27
N ASP A 155 12.73 16.40 -1.24
CA ASP A 155 12.44 16.69 -2.63
C ASP A 155 11.55 15.61 -3.25
N SER A 156 10.70 16.02 -4.19
CA SER A 156 9.82 15.09 -4.90
C SER A 156 10.62 14.19 -5.83
N GLY A 157 10.24 12.90 -5.87
CA GLY A 157 10.79 11.93 -6.80
C GLY A 157 9.85 11.56 -7.94
N LEU A 158 8.73 12.28 -8.10
CA LEU A 158 7.73 11.94 -9.12
C LEU A 158 8.28 12.00 -10.54
N GLU A 159 9.21 12.91 -10.82
CA GLU A 159 9.80 13.00 -12.16
C GLU A 159 10.56 11.73 -12.53
N GLU A 160 11.26 11.13 -11.59
CA GLU A 160 11.98 9.88 -11.82
C GLU A 160 11.01 8.74 -12.14
N ILE A 161 9.91 8.69 -11.41
CA ILE A 161 8.88 7.68 -11.64
C ILE A 161 8.24 7.87 -13.02
N LEU A 162 7.92 9.11 -13.37
CA LEU A 162 7.33 9.43 -14.67
C LEU A 162 8.27 9.06 -15.81
N THR A 163 9.55 9.36 -15.68
CA THR A 163 10.56 9.00 -16.68
C THR A 163 10.64 7.48 -16.85
N LEU A 164 10.62 6.76 -15.74
CA LEU A 164 10.66 5.30 -15.77
C LEU A 164 9.45 4.71 -16.51
N ILE A 165 8.27 5.28 -16.29
CA ILE A 165 7.04 4.82 -16.94
C ILE A 165 7.07 5.12 -18.44
N GLU A 166 7.55 6.28 -18.83
CA GLU A 166 7.57 6.71 -20.22
C GLU A 166 8.67 6.07 -21.05
N ASN A 167 9.73 5.62 -20.42
CA ASN A 167 10.81 4.94 -21.13
C ASN A 167 10.38 3.55 -21.61
N ARG A 168 10.86 3.19 -22.76
CA ARG A 168 10.55 1.90 -23.37
C ARG A 168 11.70 0.91 -23.20
#